data_2bffe1a9506344676045854396e6f500
#
_entry.id   2bffe1a9506344676045854396e6f500
#
_cell.length_a   1.000
_cell.length_b   1.000
_cell.length_c   1.000
_cell.angle_alpha   90.00
_cell.angle_beta   90.00
_cell.angle_gamma   90.00
#
_symmetry.space_group_name_H-M   'P 1'
#
loop_
_entity.id
_entity.type
_entity.pdbx_description
1 polymer ?
#
loop_
_entity_poly.entity_id
_entity_poly.type
_entity_poly.pdbx_seq_one_letter_code
_entity_poly.pdbx_strand_id
1 'polypeptide(L)'
;MEIWAILAPLVKVLLYVLSFLAVGTGLFIFHFRSFLSQPTLAYCCKLVRKSSLIGSIIAPLLLLMTAGNIGGDLQSAFDPLMINIALSSKAGQSVLVLFFGFLFVLLWISLFQNQRPIPGILGFALILSSFSLYGHSTINGFSSQLLIVLHLGAISFWVGSFLPLRYSTQGKIEEENLFQIAHRFGIYAVYYIGVLLITGLMLGTILVGGIEELVTSDYGKAFLFKLFFVTTLLGIGAFNKFRLVPQLKNNNFSHASKLRKSINVEISILFIILVISSLLTTSIELPLK
;
A
#
# COMPACT_ATOMS: atom_id res chain seq x y z
N MET A 1 -21.45 -14.18 -12.72
CA MET A 1 -19.97 -14.00 -12.92
C MET A 1 -19.58 -12.55 -13.17
N GLU A 2 -20.30 -11.76 -13.97
CA GLU A 2 -19.91 -10.39 -14.34
C GLU A 2 -19.76 -9.43 -13.15
N ILE A 3 -20.64 -9.49 -12.15
CA ILE A 3 -20.60 -8.58 -11.01
C ILE A 3 -19.31 -8.74 -10.17
N TRP A 4 -18.84 -9.97 -9.99
CA TRP A 4 -17.62 -10.25 -9.23
C TRP A 4 -16.35 -9.80 -9.97
N ALA A 5 -16.35 -9.89 -11.31
CA ALA A 5 -15.25 -9.43 -12.14
C ALA A 5 -15.02 -7.91 -12.03
N ILE A 6 -16.07 -7.13 -11.76
CA ILE A 6 -15.99 -5.68 -11.57
C ILE A 6 -15.69 -5.33 -10.10
N LEU A 7 -16.38 -5.99 -9.16
CA LEU A 7 -16.26 -5.65 -7.74
C LEU A 7 -14.91 -6.06 -7.14
N ALA A 8 -14.34 -7.21 -7.54
CA ALA A 8 -13.11 -7.71 -6.95
C ALA A 8 -11.92 -6.75 -7.15
N PRO A 9 -11.64 -6.19 -8.34
CA PRO A 9 -10.59 -5.19 -8.50
C PRO A 9 -10.80 -3.94 -7.66
N LEU A 10 -12.04 -3.44 -7.56
CA LEU A 10 -12.37 -2.22 -6.79
C LEU A 10 -12.13 -2.42 -5.29
N VAL A 11 -12.63 -3.54 -4.72
CA VAL A 11 -12.40 -3.87 -3.31
C VAL A 11 -10.92 -4.07 -3.04
N LYS A 12 -10.18 -4.67 -3.98
CA LYS A 12 -8.74 -4.88 -3.85
C LYS A 12 -7.95 -3.56 -3.85
N VAL A 13 -8.30 -2.61 -4.72
CA VAL A 13 -7.72 -1.24 -4.68
C VAL A 13 -7.97 -0.60 -3.32
N LEU A 14 -9.21 -0.68 -2.81
CA LEU A 14 -9.55 -0.12 -1.50
C LEU A 14 -8.72 -0.76 -0.38
N LEU A 15 -8.58 -2.09 -0.37
CA LEU A 15 -7.76 -2.79 0.61
C LEU A 15 -6.27 -2.45 0.49
N TYR A 16 -5.73 -2.25 -0.71
CA TYR A 16 -4.37 -1.75 -0.89
C TYR A 16 -4.20 -0.36 -0.26
N VAL A 17 -5.11 0.57 -0.56
CA VAL A 17 -5.07 1.93 0.00
C VAL A 17 -5.12 1.89 1.53
N LEU A 18 -6.06 1.13 2.10
CA LEU A 18 -6.21 1.01 3.55
C LEU A 18 -4.98 0.36 4.21
N SER A 19 -4.43 -0.69 3.61
CA SER A 19 -3.24 -1.39 4.09
C SER A 19 -2.02 -0.47 4.06
N PHE A 20 -1.78 0.24 2.94
CA PHE A 20 -0.64 1.14 2.81
C PHE A 20 -0.76 2.36 3.74
N LEU A 21 -1.97 2.86 3.97
CA LEU A 21 -2.20 3.92 4.95
C LEU A 21 -1.99 3.42 6.39
N ALA A 22 -2.48 2.23 6.74
CA ALA A 22 -2.31 1.67 8.08
C ALA A 22 -0.83 1.37 8.38
N VAL A 23 -0.19 0.59 7.51
CA VAL A 23 1.22 0.17 7.65
C VAL A 23 2.16 1.36 7.47
N GLY A 24 2.02 2.09 6.36
CA GLY A 24 2.97 3.12 5.99
C GLY A 24 2.91 4.36 6.87
N THR A 25 1.70 4.82 7.29
CA THR A 25 1.60 5.89 8.28
C THR A 25 2.10 5.43 9.65
N GLY A 26 1.90 4.15 10.00
CA GLY A 26 2.49 3.56 11.20
C GLY A 26 4.03 3.58 11.16
N LEU A 27 4.64 3.18 10.03
CA LEU A 27 6.08 3.27 9.80
C LEU A 27 6.56 4.74 9.85
N PHE A 28 5.80 5.67 9.28
CA PHE A 28 6.09 7.10 9.37
C PHE A 28 6.13 7.57 10.83
N ILE A 29 5.16 7.17 11.65
CA ILE A 29 5.20 7.47 13.09
C ILE A 29 6.46 6.89 13.74
N PHE A 30 6.84 5.64 13.47
CA PHE A 30 8.04 5.03 14.05
C PHE A 30 9.33 5.77 13.70
N HIS A 31 9.47 6.23 12.45
CA HIS A 31 10.68 6.91 12.00
C HIS A 31 10.76 8.37 12.43
N PHE A 32 9.61 9.06 12.56
CA PHE A 32 9.59 10.52 12.67
C PHE A 32 8.95 11.06 13.93
N ARG A 33 8.48 10.21 14.86
CA ARG A 33 7.74 10.63 16.06
C ARG A 33 8.38 11.78 16.83
N SER A 34 9.71 11.76 16.98
CA SER A 34 10.44 12.80 17.74
C SER A 34 10.48 14.17 17.03
N PHE A 35 10.13 14.21 15.75
CA PHE A 35 10.11 15.43 14.94
C PHE A 35 8.70 15.91 14.63
N LEU A 36 7.67 15.07 14.93
CA LEU A 36 6.28 15.41 14.65
C LEU A 36 5.77 16.36 15.72
N SER A 37 5.08 17.41 15.30
CA SER A 37 4.26 18.20 16.21
C SER A 37 3.06 17.38 16.71
N GLN A 38 2.49 17.79 17.85
CA GLN A 38 1.32 17.11 18.42
C GLN A 38 0.13 17.05 17.44
N PRO A 39 -0.22 18.12 16.68
CA PRO A 39 -1.28 18.05 15.68
C PRO A 39 -0.99 17.03 14.57
N THR A 40 0.24 17.00 14.04
CA THR A 40 0.64 16.04 13.00
C THR A 40 0.62 14.61 13.51
N LEU A 41 1.12 14.37 14.72
CA LEU A 41 1.06 13.05 15.36
C LEU A 41 -0.40 12.59 15.55
N ALA A 42 -1.27 13.47 16.07
CA ALA A 42 -2.70 13.19 16.23
C ALA A 42 -3.38 12.88 14.89
N TYR A 43 -3.03 13.61 13.82
CA TYR A 43 -3.49 13.33 12.46
C TYR A 43 -3.04 11.95 11.98
N CYS A 44 -1.77 11.58 12.14
CA CYS A 44 -1.24 10.27 11.80
C CYS A 44 -1.96 9.14 12.57
N CYS A 45 -2.13 9.30 13.89
CA CYS A 45 -2.86 8.33 14.71
C CYS A 45 -4.31 8.15 14.24
N LYS A 46 -4.99 9.27 13.93
CA LYS A 46 -6.36 9.23 13.38
C LYS A 46 -6.42 8.53 12.03
N LEU A 47 -5.42 8.73 11.17
CA LEU A 47 -5.34 8.09 9.85
C LEU A 47 -5.15 6.58 9.99
N VAL A 48 -4.18 6.13 10.81
CA VAL A 48 -3.95 4.71 11.10
C VAL A 48 -5.20 4.06 11.70
N ARG A 49 -5.84 4.71 12.68
CA ARG A 49 -7.07 4.19 13.31
C ARG A 49 -8.20 4.02 12.30
N LYS A 50 -8.46 5.05 11.47
CA LYS A 50 -9.53 5.01 10.47
C LYS A 50 -9.28 3.95 9.40
N SER A 51 -8.07 3.90 8.83
CA SER A 51 -7.73 2.90 7.81
C SER A 51 -7.81 1.48 8.35
N SER A 52 -7.36 1.23 9.58
CA SER A 52 -7.46 -0.09 10.21
C SER A 52 -8.90 -0.48 10.55
N LEU A 53 -9.72 0.46 11.05
CA LEU A 53 -11.13 0.21 11.33
C LEU A 53 -11.91 -0.12 10.05
N ILE A 54 -11.74 0.68 9.01
CA ILE A 54 -12.40 0.43 7.72
C ILE A 54 -11.89 -0.87 7.11
N GLY A 55 -10.57 -1.12 7.17
CA GLY A 55 -9.97 -2.36 6.69
C GLY A 55 -10.50 -3.61 7.38
N SER A 56 -10.72 -3.57 8.70
CA SER A 56 -11.31 -4.69 9.45
C SER A 56 -12.79 -4.93 9.13
N ILE A 57 -13.50 -3.94 8.59
CA ILE A 57 -14.89 -4.10 8.10
C ILE A 57 -14.89 -4.64 6.67
N ILE A 58 -13.99 -4.13 5.80
CA ILE A 58 -13.94 -4.51 4.39
C ILE A 58 -13.37 -5.92 4.19
N ALA A 59 -12.44 -6.38 5.04
CA ALA A 59 -11.87 -7.72 4.90
C ALA A 59 -12.93 -8.85 4.97
N PRO A 60 -13.87 -8.90 5.93
CA PRO A 60 -14.96 -9.88 5.91
C PRO A 60 -15.85 -9.80 4.66
N LEU A 61 -16.08 -8.61 4.10
CA LEU A 61 -16.82 -8.48 2.84
C LEU A 61 -16.11 -9.16 1.67
N LEU A 62 -14.77 -9.11 1.64
CA LEU A 62 -13.98 -9.83 0.64
C LEU A 62 -14.14 -11.35 0.78
N LEU A 63 -14.31 -11.88 1.99
CA LEU A 63 -14.61 -13.29 2.21
C LEU A 63 -15.97 -13.68 1.62
N LEU A 64 -17.00 -12.88 1.86
CA LEU A 64 -18.33 -13.09 1.28
C LEU A 64 -18.28 -13.03 -0.26
N MET A 65 -17.52 -12.10 -0.82
CA MET A 65 -17.29 -12.04 -2.28
C MET A 65 -16.58 -13.30 -2.80
N THR A 66 -15.64 -13.87 -2.03
CA THR A 66 -14.98 -15.12 -2.39
C THR A 66 -15.96 -16.27 -2.41
N ALA A 67 -16.84 -16.37 -1.41
CA ALA A 67 -17.91 -17.38 -1.36
C ALA A 67 -18.90 -17.24 -2.54
N GLY A 68 -19.36 -16.02 -2.82
CA GLY A 68 -20.22 -15.74 -3.96
C GLY A 68 -19.57 -16.05 -5.31
N ASN A 69 -18.28 -15.79 -5.46
CA ASN A 69 -17.53 -16.13 -6.68
C ASN A 69 -17.39 -17.65 -6.88
N ILE A 70 -17.20 -18.42 -5.78
CA ILE A 70 -17.13 -19.89 -5.81
C ILE A 70 -18.49 -20.47 -6.23
N GLY A 71 -19.59 -19.98 -5.65
CA GLY A 71 -20.95 -20.46 -5.97
C GLY A 71 -21.53 -19.90 -7.27
N GLY A 72 -20.96 -18.82 -7.81
CA GLY A 72 -21.32 -18.23 -9.11
C GLY A 72 -22.45 -17.20 -9.07
N ASP A 73 -23.08 -16.96 -7.92
CA ASP A 73 -24.20 -16.03 -7.74
C ASP A 73 -24.10 -15.22 -6.43
N LEU A 74 -25.03 -14.27 -6.25
CA LEU A 74 -25.05 -13.41 -5.07
C LEU A 74 -25.56 -14.14 -3.82
N GLN A 75 -26.43 -15.13 -3.98
CA GLN A 75 -26.99 -15.89 -2.83
C GLN A 75 -25.90 -16.74 -2.19
N SER A 76 -25.03 -17.32 -2.98
CA SER A 76 -23.88 -18.11 -2.53
C SER A 76 -22.93 -17.34 -1.61
N ALA A 77 -22.89 -15.99 -1.70
CA ALA A 77 -22.13 -15.17 -0.78
C ALA A 77 -22.61 -15.31 0.70
N PHE A 78 -23.86 -15.70 0.91
CA PHE A 78 -24.47 -15.89 2.22
C PHE A 78 -24.77 -17.36 2.54
N ASP A 79 -24.43 -18.28 1.65
CA ASP A 79 -24.58 -19.72 1.88
C ASP A 79 -23.50 -20.21 2.85
N PRO A 80 -23.89 -20.82 4.01
CA PRO A 80 -22.92 -21.34 4.98
C PRO A 80 -21.95 -22.35 4.41
N LEU A 81 -22.35 -23.17 3.44
CA LEU A 81 -21.47 -24.13 2.78
C LEU A 81 -20.40 -23.41 1.95
N MET A 82 -20.80 -22.41 1.14
CA MET A 82 -19.89 -21.63 0.31
C MET A 82 -18.93 -20.79 1.16
N ILE A 83 -19.43 -20.23 2.26
CA ILE A 83 -18.58 -19.50 3.24
C ILE A 83 -17.54 -20.44 3.85
N ASN A 84 -17.90 -21.66 4.23
CA ASN A 84 -16.96 -22.64 4.80
C ASN A 84 -15.92 -23.08 3.77
N ILE A 85 -16.30 -23.30 2.52
CA ILE A 85 -15.39 -23.59 1.42
C ILE A 85 -14.43 -22.38 1.20
N ALA A 86 -14.96 -21.17 1.18
CA ALA A 86 -14.17 -19.97 1.04
C ALA A 86 -13.14 -19.82 2.17
N LEU A 87 -13.55 -20.02 3.43
CA LEU A 87 -12.67 -19.97 4.61
C LEU A 87 -11.52 -21.00 4.52
N SER A 88 -11.81 -22.19 4.02
CA SER A 88 -10.83 -23.27 3.86
C SER A 88 -9.85 -23.02 2.71
N SER A 89 -10.18 -22.12 1.79
CA SER A 89 -9.34 -21.77 0.65
C SER A 89 -8.17 -20.87 1.04
N LYS A 90 -7.12 -20.86 0.20
CA LYS A 90 -5.98 -19.91 0.39
C LYS A 90 -6.41 -18.45 0.34
N ALA A 91 -7.41 -18.12 -0.48
CA ALA A 91 -7.99 -16.78 -0.56
C ALA A 91 -8.65 -16.40 0.78
N GLY A 92 -9.48 -17.27 1.36
CA GLY A 92 -10.11 -17.01 2.66
C GLY A 92 -9.11 -16.93 3.81
N GLN A 93 -8.10 -17.81 3.84
CA GLN A 93 -7.01 -17.73 4.81
C GLN A 93 -6.27 -16.38 4.73
N SER A 94 -6.00 -15.89 3.52
CA SER A 94 -5.42 -14.57 3.27
C SER A 94 -6.29 -13.45 3.88
N VAL A 95 -7.60 -13.51 3.69
CA VAL A 95 -8.56 -12.54 4.24
C VAL A 95 -8.57 -12.57 5.77
N LEU A 96 -8.53 -13.75 6.39
CA LEU A 96 -8.45 -13.88 7.86
C LEU A 96 -7.18 -13.24 8.41
N VAL A 97 -6.03 -13.53 7.80
CA VAL A 97 -4.75 -12.92 8.19
C VAL A 97 -4.79 -11.40 8.06
N LEU A 98 -5.38 -10.89 6.98
CA LEU A 98 -5.58 -9.46 6.75
C LEU A 98 -6.47 -8.81 7.83
N PHE A 99 -7.59 -9.46 8.15
CA PHE A 99 -8.53 -9.01 9.18
C PHE A 99 -7.85 -8.88 10.55
N PHE A 100 -7.17 -9.95 10.99
CA PHE A 100 -6.42 -9.91 12.25
C PHE A 100 -5.29 -8.89 12.22
N GLY A 101 -4.62 -8.72 11.08
CA GLY A 101 -3.61 -7.68 10.90
C GLY A 101 -4.17 -6.27 11.17
N PHE A 102 -5.32 -5.93 10.60
CA PHE A 102 -5.98 -4.65 10.88
C PHE A 102 -6.43 -4.53 12.33
N LEU A 103 -6.93 -5.60 12.97
CA LEU A 103 -7.28 -5.59 14.38
C LEU A 103 -6.07 -5.32 15.28
N PHE A 104 -4.92 -5.96 15.03
CA PHE A 104 -3.69 -5.73 15.79
C PHE A 104 -3.21 -4.27 15.67
N VAL A 105 -3.26 -3.69 14.46
CA VAL A 105 -2.92 -2.28 14.26
C VAL A 105 -3.92 -1.36 14.97
N LEU A 106 -5.21 -1.68 14.94
CA LEU A 106 -6.25 -0.93 15.62
C LEU A 106 -6.08 -0.97 17.14
N LEU A 107 -5.78 -2.13 17.71
CA LEU A 107 -5.46 -2.30 19.12
C LEU A 107 -4.23 -1.50 19.51
N TRP A 108 -3.16 -1.59 18.71
CA TRP A 108 -1.93 -0.84 18.94
C TRP A 108 -2.18 0.67 19.03
N ILE A 109 -2.87 1.25 18.05
CA ILE A 109 -3.07 2.70 17.98
C ILE A 109 -4.11 3.20 18.98
N SER A 110 -5.05 2.34 19.42
CA SER A 110 -6.16 2.71 20.30
C SER A 110 -5.83 2.51 21.77
N LEU A 111 -5.20 1.40 22.14
CA LEU A 111 -4.96 1.02 23.55
C LEU A 111 -3.56 1.40 24.03
N PHE A 112 -2.55 1.25 23.19
CA PHE A 112 -1.17 1.44 23.60
C PHE A 112 -0.62 2.84 23.26
N GLN A 113 -1.41 3.69 22.62
CA GLN A 113 -1.03 5.06 22.23
C GLN A 113 0.38 5.14 21.64
N ASN A 114 0.78 4.09 20.90
CA ASN A 114 2.08 3.95 20.29
C ASN A 114 3.29 3.79 21.26
N GLN A 115 3.05 3.47 22.53
CA GLN A 115 4.14 3.26 23.51
C GLN A 115 4.76 1.86 23.42
N ARG A 116 3.97 0.85 23.00
CA ARG A 116 4.42 -0.53 22.83
C ARG A 116 4.38 -0.89 21.33
N PRO A 117 5.51 -0.99 20.66
CA PRO A 117 5.54 -1.17 19.20
C PRO A 117 5.13 -2.57 18.73
N ILE A 118 5.24 -3.60 19.60
CA ILE A 118 5.07 -5.01 19.23
C ILE A 118 3.72 -5.30 18.55
N PRO A 119 2.55 -4.90 19.09
CA PRO A 119 1.28 -5.17 18.43
C PRO A 119 1.18 -4.51 17.04
N GLY A 120 1.73 -3.30 16.89
CA GLY A 120 1.79 -2.61 15.60
C GLY A 120 2.63 -3.36 14.58
N ILE A 121 3.83 -3.79 14.96
CA ILE A 121 4.75 -4.56 14.10
C ILE A 121 4.11 -5.88 13.67
N LEU A 122 3.48 -6.62 14.61
CA LEU A 122 2.75 -7.84 14.29
C LEU A 122 1.60 -7.59 13.32
N GLY A 123 0.81 -6.53 13.55
CA GLY A 123 -0.25 -6.13 12.64
C GLY A 123 0.25 -5.79 11.25
N PHE A 124 1.36 -5.06 11.13
CA PHE A 124 1.98 -4.74 9.84
C PHE A 124 2.45 -6.00 9.12
N ALA A 125 3.12 -6.91 9.83
CA ALA A 125 3.57 -8.17 9.27
C ALA A 125 2.39 -9.02 8.76
N LEU A 126 1.29 -9.11 9.53
CA LEU A 126 0.08 -9.84 9.13
C LEU A 126 -0.57 -9.20 7.90
N ILE A 127 -0.74 -7.87 7.87
CA ILE A 127 -1.31 -7.16 6.71
C ILE A 127 -0.48 -7.43 5.46
N LEU A 128 0.84 -7.28 5.53
CA LEU A 128 1.72 -7.46 4.37
C LEU A 128 1.78 -8.92 3.91
N SER A 129 1.88 -9.88 4.86
CA SER A 129 1.93 -11.30 4.52
C SER A 129 0.61 -11.83 3.95
N SER A 130 -0.54 -11.24 4.31
CA SER A 130 -1.82 -11.65 3.73
C SER A 130 -1.83 -11.62 2.21
N PHE A 131 -1.22 -10.61 1.60
CA PHE A 131 -1.12 -10.47 0.14
C PHE A 131 -0.18 -11.48 -0.52
N SER A 132 0.64 -12.20 0.25
CA SER A 132 1.55 -13.23 -0.26
C SER A 132 0.98 -14.65 -0.21
N LEU A 133 -0.15 -14.87 0.47
CA LEU A 133 -0.72 -16.19 0.67
C LEU A 133 -1.56 -16.70 -0.52
N TYR A 134 -1.93 -15.82 -1.45
CA TYR A 134 -2.87 -16.12 -2.52
C TYR A 134 -2.50 -15.42 -3.83
N GLY A 135 -2.80 -16.08 -4.97
CA GLY A 135 -2.60 -15.53 -6.30
C GLY A 135 -1.18 -15.73 -6.85
N HIS A 136 -0.73 -14.83 -7.70
CA HIS A 136 0.55 -14.92 -8.43
C HIS A 136 1.78 -14.98 -7.50
N SER A 137 1.64 -14.58 -6.25
CA SER A 137 2.70 -14.62 -5.22
C SER A 137 3.13 -16.04 -4.85
N THR A 138 2.32 -17.05 -5.13
CA THR A 138 2.61 -18.44 -4.74
C THR A 138 3.37 -19.24 -5.80
N ILE A 139 3.66 -18.67 -6.97
CA ILE A 139 4.22 -19.37 -8.14
C ILE A 139 5.58 -20.02 -7.82
N ASN A 140 6.50 -19.28 -7.17
CA ASN A 140 7.82 -19.77 -6.80
C ASN A 140 7.96 -20.02 -5.29
N GLY A 141 6.86 -20.32 -4.60
CA GLY A 141 6.84 -20.66 -3.18
C GLY A 141 7.31 -19.51 -2.29
N PHE A 142 8.08 -19.83 -1.25
CA PHE A 142 8.49 -18.88 -0.21
C PHE A 142 9.27 -17.67 -0.74
N SER A 143 10.09 -17.83 -1.78
CA SER A 143 10.88 -16.74 -2.36
C SER A 143 10.01 -15.61 -2.90
N SER A 144 8.99 -15.95 -3.70
CA SER A 144 8.05 -14.96 -4.24
C SER A 144 7.21 -14.31 -3.14
N GLN A 145 6.81 -15.08 -2.12
CA GLN A 145 6.09 -14.56 -0.97
C GLN A 145 6.91 -13.52 -0.21
N LEU A 146 8.19 -13.80 0.05
CA LEU A 146 9.10 -12.87 0.72
C LEU A 146 9.30 -11.60 -0.11
N LEU A 147 9.53 -11.74 -1.43
CA LEU A 147 9.69 -10.61 -2.33
C LEU A 147 8.46 -9.69 -2.32
N ILE A 148 7.25 -10.26 -2.32
CA ILE A 148 6.01 -9.47 -2.25
C ILE A 148 5.89 -8.75 -0.91
N VAL A 149 6.15 -9.40 0.22
CA VAL A 149 6.09 -8.77 1.54
C VAL A 149 7.06 -7.59 1.62
N LEU A 150 8.30 -7.75 1.16
CA LEU A 150 9.29 -6.68 1.11
C LEU A 150 8.88 -5.54 0.16
N HIS A 151 8.36 -5.89 -1.02
CA HIS A 151 7.87 -4.93 -2.01
C HIS A 151 6.72 -4.09 -1.46
N LEU A 152 5.72 -4.75 -0.88
CA LEU A 152 4.56 -4.07 -0.29
C LEU A 152 4.92 -3.29 0.97
N GLY A 153 5.89 -3.76 1.77
CA GLY A 153 6.42 -3.01 2.91
C GLY A 153 7.11 -1.72 2.48
N ALA A 154 7.94 -1.81 1.43
CA ALA A 154 8.64 -0.65 0.89
C ALA A 154 7.69 0.39 0.29
N ILE A 155 6.72 -0.03 -0.54
CA ILE A 155 5.72 0.89 -1.09
C ILE A 155 4.81 1.46 0.00
N SER A 156 4.47 0.68 1.04
CA SER A 156 3.65 1.16 2.15
C SER A 156 4.29 2.36 2.85
N PHE A 157 5.59 2.31 3.15
CA PHE A 157 6.30 3.44 3.76
C PHE A 157 6.19 4.69 2.88
N TRP A 158 6.44 4.57 1.60
CA TRP A 158 6.41 5.71 0.68
C TRP A 158 5.01 6.31 0.57
N VAL A 159 4.02 5.46 0.24
CA VAL A 159 2.60 5.85 0.08
C VAL A 159 1.99 6.40 1.36
N GLY A 160 2.19 5.69 2.48
CA GLY A 160 1.62 6.09 3.76
C GLY A 160 2.21 7.36 4.34
N SER A 161 3.37 7.81 3.83
CA SER A 161 3.99 9.08 4.21
C SER A 161 3.39 10.30 3.49
N PHE A 162 2.73 10.13 2.35
CA PHE A 162 2.23 11.27 1.55
C PHE A 162 1.21 12.13 2.29
N LEU A 163 0.23 11.53 2.94
CA LEU A 163 -0.79 12.28 3.67
C LEU A 163 -0.24 12.99 4.91
N PRO A 164 0.60 12.37 5.77
CA PRO A 164 1.33 13.06 6.82
C PRO A 164 2.18 14.24 6.32
N LEU A 165 3.01 14.02 5.31
CA LEU A 165 3.82 15.10 4.72
C LEU A 165 2.96 16.24 4.16
N ARG A 166 1.88 15.90 3.44
CA ARG A 166 0.93 16.87 2.94
C ARG A 166 0.27 17.67 4.08
N TYR A 167 -0.09 17.01 5.18
CA TYR A 167 -0.66 17.69 6.34
C TYR A 167 0.34 18.68 6.97
N SER A 168 1.60 18.27 7.12
CA SER A 168 2.67 19.14 7.65
C SER A 168 2.93 20.40 6.79
N THR A 169 2.47 20.44 5.53
CA THR A 169 2.58 21.65 4.70
C THR A 169 1.46 22.69 4.94
N GLN A 170 0.52 22.45 5.87
CA GLN A 170 -0.70 23.26 6.01
C GLN A 170 -0.66 24.30 7.15
N GLY A 171 0.23 24.15 8.15
CA GLY A 171 0.24 24.96 9.35
C GLY A 171 1.46 25.87 9.51
N LYS A 172 1.30 27.04 10.14
CA LYS A 172 2.42 27.94 10.45
C LYS A 172 3.37 27.35 11.53
N ILE A 173 2.84 26.58 12.48
CA ILE A 173 3.61 25.94 13.57
C ILE A 173 4.44 24.76 13.02
N GLU A 174 3.98 24.12 11.94
CA GLU A 174 4.63 22.99 11.31
C GLU A 174 5.82 23.40 10.41
N GLU A 175 5.88 24.65 9.98
CA GLU A 175 6.92 25.13 9.06
C GLU A 175 8.34 24.98 9.60
N GLU A 176 8.56 25.18 10.92
CA GLU A 176 9.88 24.99 11.52
C GLU A 176 10.39 23.55 11.42
N ASN A 177 9.49 22.58 11.53
CA ASN A 177 9.84 21.15 11.47
C ASN A 177 9.69 20.55 10.08
N LEU A 178 8.99 21.22 9.15
CA LEU A 178 8.68 20.69 7.82
C LEU A 178 9.96 20.33 7.04
N PHE A 179 10.96 21.19 7.05
CA PHE A 179 12.23 20.91 6.39
C PHE A 179 12.89 19.65 6.96
N GLN A 180 12.94 19.52 8.29
CA GLN A 180 13.58 18.38 8.94
C GLN A 180 12.86 17.07 8.62
N ILE A 181 11.52 17.07 8.68
CA ILE A 181 10.69 15.89 8.37
C ILE A 181 10.87 15.52 6.90
N ALA A 182 10.72 16.46 5.96
CA ALA A 182 10.83 16.22 4.53
C ALA A 182 12.25 15.78 4.11
N HIS A 183 13.29 16.38 4.70
CA HIS A 183 14.68 16.01 4.42
C HIS A 183 14.98 14.59 4.91
N ARG A 184 14.63 14.24 6.15
CA ARG A 184 14.80 12.90 6.70
C ARG A 184 13.97 11.86 5.94
N PHE A 185 12.71 12.21 5.61
CA PHE A 185 11.91 11.35 4.73
C PHE A 185 12.65 11.04 3.43
N GLY A 186 13.22 12.05 2.77
CA GLY A 186 14.00 11.86 1.55
C GLY A 186 15.24 10.95 1.73
N ILE A 187 15.84 10.88 2.93
CA ILE A 187 16.93 9.94 3.23
C ILE A 187 16.39 8.52 3.33
N TYR A 188 15.37 8.29 4.17
CA TYR A 188 14.77 6.96 4.33
C TYR A 188 14.14 6.45 3.02
N ALA A 189 13.49 7.34 2.26
CA ALA A 189 12.87 6.99 0.98
C ALA A 189 13.84 6.34 0.00
N VAL A 190 15.14 6.74 -0.02
CA VAL A 190 16.13 6.10 -0.89
C VAL A 190 16.31 4.63 -0.58
N TYR A 191 16.37 4.26 0.70
CA TYR A 191 16.51 2.84 1.11
C TYR A 191 15.25 2.04 0.75
N TYR A 192 14.06 2.58 1.06
CA TYR A 192 12.80 1.93 0.72
C TYR A 192 12.59 1.80 -0.79
N ILE A 193 12.94 2.83 -1.57
CA ILE A 193 12.89 2.79 -3.05
C ILE A 193 13.90 1.77 -3.59
N GLY A 194 15.09 1.66 -3.01
CA GLY A 194 16.06 0.63 -3.37
C GLY A 194 15.48 -0.78 -3.22
N VAL A 195 14.88 -1.07 -2.06
CA VAL A 195 14.18 -2.35 -1.81
C VAL A 195 13.02 -2.54 -2.78
N LEU A 196 12.21 -1.49 -3.02
CA LEU A 196 11.07 -1.52 -3.94
C LEU A 196 11.50 -1.87 -5.38
N LEU A 197 12.57 -1.27 -5.88
CA LEU A 197 13.06 -1.51 -7.24
C LEU A 197 13.65 -2.91 -7.37
N ILE A 198 14.50 -3.34 -6.44
CA ILE A 198 15.10 -4.68 -6.47
C ILE A 198 14.01 -5.75 -6.46
N THR A 199 13.10 -5.69 -5.47
CA THR A 199 12.02 -6.66 -5.35
C THR A 199 11.03 -6.59 -6.52
N GLY A 200 10.75 -5.40 -7.04
CA GLY A 200 9.87 -5.18 -8.19
C GLY A 200 10.45 -5.74 -9.48
N LEU A 201 11.74 -5.58 -9.71
CA LEU A 201 12.44 -6.18 -10.88
C LEU A 201 12.43 -7.71 -10.77
N MET A 202 12.80 -8.27 -9.60
CA MET A 202 12.78 -9.73 -9.41
C MET A 202 11.38 -10.31 -9.60
N LEU A 203 10.34 -9.68 -9.06
CA LEU A 203 8.95 -10.10 -9.29
C LEU A 203 8.55 -9.95 -10.76
N GLY A 204 8.97 -8.89 -11.43
CA GLY A 204 8.72 -8.69 -12.86
C GLY A 204 9.29 -9.81 -13.72
N THR A 205 10.53 -10.23 -13.47
CA THR A 205 11.15 -11.36 -14.22
C THR A 205 10.45 -12.69 -13.96
N ILE A 206 9.97 -12.92 -12.74
CA ILE A 206 9.23 -14.13 -12.37
C ILE A 206 7.84 -14.17 -13.05
N LEU A 207 7.14 -13.04 -13.06
CA LEU A 207 5.73 -12.98 -13.49
C LEU A 207 5.58 -12.81 -15.00
N VAL A 208 6.47 -12.06 -15.65
CA VAL A 208 6.42 -11.82 -17.10
C VAL A 208 7.02 -12.99 -17.88
N GLY A 209 8.08 -13.61 -17.36
CA GLY A 209 8.70 -14.78 -17.97
C GLY A 209 9.84 -14.44 -18.93
N GLY A 210 9.65 -13.51 -19.88
CA GLY A 210 10.66 -13.17 -20.88
C GLY A 210 10.47 -11.79 -21.50
N ILE A 211 11.43 -11.38 -22.35
CA ILE A 211 11.38 -10.08 -23.05
C ILE A 211 10.30 -10.12 -24.15
N GLU A 212 10.08 -11.25 -24.76
CA GLU A 212 9.07 -11.44 -25.80
C GLU A 212 7.67 -11.28 -25.18
N GLU A 213 7.39 -11.97 -24.08
CA GLU A 213 6.13 -11.87 -23.34
C GLU A 213 5.89 -10.48 -22.76
N LEU A 214 6.97 -9.75 -22.42
CA LEU A 214 6.87 -8.36 -21.95
C LEU A 214 6.25 -7.44 -23.00
N VAL A 215 6.52 -7.67 -24.29
CA VAL A 215 6.05 -6.81 -25.38
C VAL A 215 4.76 -7.34 -26.03
N THR A 216 4.61 -8.66 -26.12
CA THR A 216 3.52 -9.30 -26.86
C THR A 216 2.28 -9.54 -26.00
N SER A 217 2.46 -9.98 -24.74
CA SER A 217 1.34 -10.32 -23.86
C SER A 217 0.61 -9.08 -23.31
N ASP A 218 -0.67 -9.24 -23.01
CA ASP A 218 -1.46 -8.17 -22.39
C ASP A 218 -0.97 -7.87 -20.95
N TYR A 219 -0.49 -8.89 -20.24
CA TYR A 219 0.15 -8.72 -18.93
C TYR A 219 1.43 -7.88 -19.05
N GLY A 220 2.30 -8.18 -20.01
CA GLY A 220 3.53 -7.43 -20.25
C GLY A 220 3.28 -5.97 -20.61
N LYS A 221 2.31 -5.70 -21.50
CA LYS A 221 1.91 -4.33 -21.88
C LYS A 221 1.39 -3.54 -20.67
N ALA A 222 0.52 -4.14 -19.85
CA ALA A 222 0.01 -3.51 -18.63
C ALA A 222 1.13 -3.28 -17.60
N PHE A 223 2.10 -4.22 -17.52
CA PHE A 223 3.28 -4.06 -16.66
C PHE A 223 4.18 -2.91 -17.13
N LEU A 224 4.44 -2.77 -18.44
CA LEU A 224 5.18 -1.64 -19.02
C LEU A 224 4.48 -0.31 -18.74
N PHE A 225 3.16 -0.28 -18.88
CA PHE A 225 2.36 0.91 -18.57
C PHE A 225 2.47 1.29 -17.08
N LYS A 226 2.45 0.30 -16.18
CA LYS A 226 2.74 0.51 -14.75
C LYS A 226 4.15 1.08 -14.54
N LEU A 227 5.17 0.53 -15.20
CA LEU A 227 6.56 0.99 -15.07
C LEU A 227 6.71 2.45 -15.51
N PHE A 228 6.01 2.88 -16.56
CA PHE A 228 6.00 4.29 -16.99
C PHE A 228 5.53 5.22 -15.86
N PHE A 229 4.42 4.91 -15.19
CA PHE A 229 3.94 5.71 -14.06
C PHE A 229 4.86 5.63 -12.84
N VAL A 230 5.44 4.48 -12.56
CA VAL A 230 6.42 4.32 -11.49
C VAL A 230 7.65 5.19 -11.74
N THR A 231 8.19 5.19 -12.96
CA THR A 231 9.34 6.03 -13.34
C THR A 231 9.01 7.53 -13.23
N THR A 232 7.81 7.92 -13.67
CA THR A 232 7.33 9.30 -13.53
C THR A 232 7.23 9.70 -12.05
N LEU A 233 6.67 8.83 -11.21
CA LEU A 233 6.55 9.06 -9.76
C LEU A 233 7.92 9.19 -9.09
N LEU A 234 8.89 8.35 -9.45
CA LEU A 234 10.28 8.44 -8.99
C LEU A 234 10.94 9.75 -9.41
N GLY A 235 10.70 10.20 -10.65
CA GLY A 235 11.21 11.48 -11.15
C GLY A 235 10.68 12.66 -10.36
N ILE A 236 9.36 12.68 -10.03
CA ILE A 236 8.75 13.72 -9.19
C ILE A 236 9.33 13.65 -7.76
N GLY A 237 9.47 12.46 -7.17
CA GLY A 237 10.08 12.28 -5.86
C GLY A 237 11.52 12.79 -5.81
N ALA A 238 12.32 12.52 -6.85
CA ALA A 238 13.69 13.05 -7.00
C ALA A 238 13.68 14.59 -7.13
N PHE A 239 12.78 15.15 -7.94
CA PHE A 239 12.62 16.60 -8.03
C PHE A 239 12.24 17.22 -6.68
N ASN A 240 11.33 16.61 -5.94
CA ASN A 240 10.96 17.06 -4.60
C ASN A 240 12.20 17.04 -3.67
N LYS A 241 12.93 15.94 -3.63
CA LYS A 241 14.09 15.77 -2.76
C LYS A 241 15.22 16.77 -3.07
N PHE A 242 15.56 16.97 -4.36
CA PHE A 242 16.72 17.76 -4.75
C PHE A 242 16.43 19.22 -5.01
N ARG A 243 15.17 19.59 -5.28
CA ARG A 243 14.78 20.97 -5.61
C ARG A 243 13.83 21.61 -4.60
N LEU A 244 12.72 20.96 -4.27
CA LEU A 244 11.70 21.58 -3.42
C LEU A 244 12.06 21.54 -1.93
N VAL A 245 12.54 20.40 -1.43
CA VAL A 245 12.88 20.24 0.00
C VAL A 245 13.99 21.18 0.45
N PRO A 246 15.12 21.40 -0.29
CA PRO A 246 16.12 22.38 0.12
C PRO A 246 15.60 23.82 0.22
N GLN A 247 14.61 24.20 -0.60
CA GLN A 247 14.00 25.53 -0.57
C GLN A 247 13.18 25.80 0.71
N LEU A 248 12.75 24.75 1.41
CA LEU A 248 12.01 24.87 2.68
C LEU A 248 12.85 25.47 3.80
N LYS A 249 14.20 25.45 3.72
CA LYS A 249 15.09 26.09 4.70
C LYS A 249 14.81 27.59 4.87
N ASN A 250 14.28 28.24 3.85
CA ASN A 250 14.05 29.68 3.86
C ASN A 250 12.71 30.07 4.49
N ASN A 251 11.99 29.14 5.14
CA ASN A 251 10.70 29.31 5.83
C ASN A 251 9.68 30.15 5.04
N ASN A 252 9.59 29.92 3.73
CA ASN A 252 8.69 30.65 2.85
C ASN A 252 7.43 29.79 2.56
N PHE A 253 6.28 30.28 2.94
CA PHE A 253 4.97 29.64 2.72
C PHE A 253 4.75 29.22 1.24
N SER A 254 5.31 29.96 0.30
CA SER A 254 5.20 29.62 -1.12
C SER A 254 5.89 28.29 -1.45
N HIS A 255 7.00 27.95 -0.79
CA HIS A 255 7.73 26.70 -0.99
C HIS A 255 6.98 25.49 -0.40
N ALA A 256 6.39 25.63 0.77
CA ALA A 256 5.50 24.62 1.36
C ALA A 256 4.27 24.34 0.45
N SER A 257 3.69 25.40 -0.15
CA SER A 257 2.59 25.24 -1.09
C SER A 257 3.00 24.51 -2.38
N LYS A 258 4.22 24.77 -2.91
CA LYS A 258 4.75 24.02 -4.07
C LYS A 258 4.94 22.55 -3.76
N LEU A 259 5.54 22.23 -2.60
CA LEU A 259 5.71 20.84 -2.17
C LEU A 259 4.35 20.15 -2.02
N ARG A 260 3.35 20.80 -1.42
CA ARG A 260 1.98 20.27 -1.29
C ARG A 260 1.34 19.96 -2.66
N LYS A 261 1.50 20.86 -3.65
CA LYS A 261 1.01 20.60 -5.00
C LYS A 261 1.67 19.40 -5.64
N SER A 262 3.00 19.28 -5.49
CA SER A 262 3.75 18.13 -5.98
C SER A 262 3.29 16.82 -5.34
N ILE A 263 3.10 16.78 -4.01
CA ILE A 263 2.57 15.60 -3.30
C ILE A 263 1.16 15.23 -3.81
N ASN A 264 0.31 16.21 -4.13
CA ASN A 264 -1.01 15.91 -4.69
C ASN A 264 -0.89 15.21 -6.07
N VAL A 265 0.07 15.62 -6.91
CA VAL A 265 0.34 14.94 -8.19
C VAL A 265 0.85 13.52 -7.96
N GLU A 266 1.79 13.33 -7.00
CA GLU A 266 2.28 12.00 -6.63
C GLU A 266 1.14 11.08 -6.18
N ILE A 267 0.20 11.57 -5.35
CA ILE A 267 -0.98 10.82 -4.91
C ILE A 267 -1.87 10.41 -6.10
N SER A 268 -2.07 11.30 -7.07
CA SER A 268 -2.89 11.00 -8.25
C SER A 268 -2.24 9.91 -9.13
N ILE A 269 -0.93 10.02 -9.38
CA ILE A 269 -0.18 9.01 -10.14
C ILE A 269 -0.18 7.68 -9.40
N LEU A 270 0.03 7.71 -8.09
CA LEU A 270 -0.03 6.52 -7.26
C LEU A 270 -1.37 5.79 -7.40
N PHE A 271 -2.49 6.53 -7.37
CA PHE A 271 -3.82 5.94 -7.53
C PHE A 271 -3.93 5.17 -8.85
N ILE A 272 -3.40 5.73 -9.95
CA ILE A 272 -3.35 5.06 -11.26
C ILE A 272 -2.52 3.76 -11.16
N ILE A 273 -1.34 3.81 -10.51
CA ILE A 273 -0.48 2.62 -10.30
C ILE A 273 -1.23 1.53 -9.51
N LEU A 274 -2.01 1.90 -8.49
CA LEU A 274 -2.78 0.94 -7.69
C LEU A 274 -3.90 0.29 -8.50
N VAL A 275 -4.59 1.05 -9.35
CA VAL A 275 -5.62 0.51 -10.26
C VAL A 275 -4.98 -0.49 -11.23
N ILE A 276 -3.88 -0.12 -11.90
CA ILE A 276 -3.17 -1.02 -12.81
C ILE A 276 -2.70 -2.27 -12.05
N SER A 277 -2.15 -2.12 -10.86
CA SER A 277 -1.69 -3.25 -10.03
C SER A 277 -2.83 -4.18 -9.62
N SER A 278 -4.01 -3.62 -9.34
CA SER A 278 -5.20 -4.43 -9.05
C SER A 278 -5.63 -5.23 -10.27
N LEU A 279 -5.70 -4.61 -11.45
CA LEU A 279 -6.05 -5.29 -12.71
C LEU A 279 -5.06 -6.41 -13.05
N LEU A 280 -3.75 -6.16 -12.92
CA LEU A 280 -2.71 -7.16 -13.11
C LEU A 280 -2.83 -8.38 -12.19
N THR A 281 -3.45 -8.22 -11.02
CA THR A 281 -3.54 -9.30 -10.03
C THR A 281 -4.92 -9.95 -9.93
N THR A 282 -5.92 -9.43 -10.65
CA THR A 282 -7.31 -9.94 -10.58
C THR A 282 -7.91 -10.28 -11.94
N SER A 283 -7.55 -9.54 -13.00
CA SER A 283 -8.29 -9.55 -14.26
C SER A 283 -7.45 -9.95 -15.46
N ILE A 284 -6.11 -9.84 -15.37
CA ILE A 284 -5.20 -10.15 -16.48
C ILE A 284 -4.48 -11.46 -16.14
N GLU A 285 -4.58 -12.43 -17.05
CA GLU A 285 -3.90 -13.70 -16.91
C GLU A 285 -2.39 -13.55 -17.14
N LEU A 286 -1.62 -14.37 -16.43
CA LEU A 286 -0.18 -14.45 -16.67
C LEU A 286 0.10 -15.04 -18.04
N PRO A 287 1.17 -14.60 -18.72
CA PRO A 287 1.59 -15.26 -19.96
C PRO A 287 1.91 -16.73 -19.67
N LEU A 288 1.31 -17.60 -20.47
CA LEU A 288 1.57 -19.04 -20.39
C LEU A 288 3.05 -19.28 -20.73
N LYS A 289 3.74 -20.02 -19.87
CA LYS A 289 5.08 -20.52 -20.16
C LYS A 289 5.03 -21.77 -21.01
#